data_95370bdd02d9cbb01ca41b281304adb1
#
_entry.id   95370bdd02d9cbb01ca41b281304adb1
#
_cell.length_a   1.000
_cell.length_b   1.000
_cell.length_c   1.000
_cell.angle_alpha   90.00
_cell.angle_beta   90.00
_cell.angle_gamma   90.00
#
_symmetry.space_group_name_H-M   'P 1'
#
loop_
_entity.id
_entity.type
_entity.pdbx_description
1 polymer ?
#
loop_
_entity_poly.entity_id
_entity_poly.type
_entity_poly.pdbx_seq_one_letter_code
_entity_poly.pdbx_strand_id
1 'polypeptide(L)'
;GTLFIRIGGKMKIWQKKTIIYWRDIPSQVVVKQGRTSAKKQLTKRFMVAIDRAAMRAGRQGSEEYLEDWRRQIETCQGDPQTIADTTAEELETSFSDEVLKTLIKNKGLNTIET
;
A
#
# COMPACT_ATOMS: atom_id res chain seq x y z
N GLY A 1 15.41 -8.98 2.73
CA GLY A 1 16.57 -8.95 1.86
C GLY A 1 16.22 -8.98 0.39
N THR A 2 17.23 -8.86 -0.43
CA THR A 2 17.07 -8.91 -1.87
C THR A 2 17.10 -10.36 -2.33
N LEU A 3 16.16 -10.72 -3.18
CA LEU A 3 16.08 -12.06 -3.73
C LEU A 3 16.84 -12.11 -5.05
N PHE A 4 17.72 -13.08 -5.19
CA PHE A 4 18.49 -13.28 -6.41
C PHE A 4 18.06 -14.56 -7.09
N ILE A 5 17.83 -14.48 -8.40
CA ILE A 5 17.48 -15.63 -9.23
C ILE A 5 18.46 -15.72 -10.37
N ARG A 6 19.03 -16.91 -10.55
CA ARG A 6 19.94 -17.13 -11.67
C ARG A 6 19.16 -17.72 -12.85
N ILE A 7 19.17 -17.02 -13.96
CA ILE A 7 18.51 -17.47 -15.18
C ILE A 7 19.50 -17.38 -16.31
N GLY A 8 19.72 -18.51 -17.01
CA GLY A 8 20.63 -18.54 -18.15
C GLY A 8 22.05 -18.10 -17.82
N GLY A 9 22.52 -18.39 -16.62
CA GLY A 9 23.86 -18.01 -16.17
C GLY A 9 23.98 -16.58 -15.67
N LYS A 10 22.89 -15.81 -15.70
CA LYS A 10 22.90 -14.43 -15.22
C LYS A 10 22.09 -14.33 -13.94
N MET A 11 22.55 -13.48 -13.05
CA MET A 11 21.79 -13.19 -11.83
C MET A 11 20.86 -12.01 -12.07
N LYS A 12 19.62 -12.17 -11.65
CA LYS A 12 18.64 -11.08 -11.67
C LYS A 12 18.28 -10.72 -10.25
N ILE A 13 18.17 -9.42 -10.01
CA ILE A 13 17.76 -8.90 -8.71
C ILE A 13 16.26 -8.63 -8.77
N TRP A 14 15.52 -9.32 -7.90
CA TRP A 14 14.09 -9.07 -7.77
C TRP A 14 13.90 -7.88 -6.85
N GLN A 15 12.98 -7.03 -7.24
CA GLN A 15 12.62 -5.86 -6.45
C GLN A 15 11.47 -6.21 -5.52
N LYS A 16 11.39 -5.49 -4.42
CA LYS A 16 10.28 -5.61 -3.49
C LYS A 16 9.36 -4.41 -3.67
N LYS A 17 8.09 -4.71 -3.95
CA LYS A 17 7.04 -3.71 -3.99
C LYS A 17 6.25 -3.83 -2.70
N THR A 18 6.22 -2.76 -1.93
CA THR A 18 5.51 -2.72 -0.65
C THR A 18 4.40 -1.71 -0.74
N ILE A 19 3.17 -2.14 -0.44
CA ILE A 19 2.05 -1.22 -0.32
C ILE A 19 1.75 -1.10 1.17
N ILE A 20 1.73 0.12 1.67
CA ILE A 20 1.48 0.39 3.08
C ILE A 20 0.02 0.73 3.25
N TYR A 21 -0.66 -0.04 4.10
CA TYR A 21 -2.10 0.09 4.38
C TYR A 21 -2.33 0.46 5.83
N TRP A 22 -3.37 1.25 6.06
CA TRP A 22 -3.96 1.32 7.39
C TRP A 22 -5.25 0.50 7.33
N ARG A 23 -5.24 -0.64 7.98
CA ARG A 23 -6.27 -1.67 7.80
C ARG A 23 -6.36 -2.04 6.33
N ASP A 24 -7.44 -1.70 5.64
CA ASP A 24 -7.60 -2.04 4.22
C ASP A 24 -7.57 -0.81 3.31
N ILE A 25 -7.12 0.34 3.84
CA ILE A 25 -6.99 1.57 3.06
C ILE A 25 -5.51 1.80 2.72
N PRO A 26 -5.14 1.83 1.44
CA PRO A 26 -3.74 2.05 1.07
C PRO A 26 -3.31 3.50 1.27
N SER A 27 -2.04 3.70 1.55
CA SER A 27 -1.46 5.02 1.78
C SER A 27 -0.36 5.35 0.79
N GLN A 28 0.58 4.44 0.59
CA GLN A 28 1.70 4.69 -0.31
C GLN A 28 2.30 3.41 -0.82
N VAL A 29 3.06 3.53 -1.91
CA VAL A 29 3.78 2.44 -2.54
C VAL A 29 5.26 2.71 -2.42
N VAL A 30 6.04 1.70 -2.05
CA VAL A 30 7.50 1.78 -1.99
C VAL A 30 8.06 0.62 -2.78
N VAL A 31 8.97 0.90 -3.70
CA VAL A 31 9.64 -0.14 -4.48
C VAL A 31 11.14 -0.06 -4.20
N LYS A 32 11.73 -1.16 -3.78
CA LYS A 32 13.14 -1.23 -3.45
C LYS A 32 13.88 -2.19 -4.36
N GLN A 33 15.04 -1.75 -4.83
CA GLN A 33 15.96 -2.56 -5.60
C GLN A 33 17.37 -2.29 -5.06
N GLY A 34 17.88 -3.20 -4.23
CA GLY A 34 19.15 -2.98 -3.59
C GLY A 34 19.13 -1.69 -2.77
N ARG A 35 19.99 -0.74 -3.13
CA ARG A 35 20.06 0.55 -2.43
C ARG A 35 19.11 1.60 -3.01
N THR A 36 18.54 1.30 -4.17
CA THR A 36 17.62 2.24 -4.83
C THR A 36 16.22 2.03 -4.28
N SER A 37 15.52 3.11 -4.02
CA SER A 37 14.11 3.02 -3.65
C SER A 37 13.33 4.12 -4.34
N ALA A 38 12.09 3.80 -4.69
CA ALA A 38 11.15 4.75 -5.26
C ALA A 38 9.91 4.73 -4.41
N LYS A 39 9.32 5.90 -4.20
CA LYS A 39 8.10 6.02 -3.41
C LYS A 39 7.06 6.78 -4.20
N LYS A 40 5.81 6.39 -4.00
CA LYS A 40 4.70 7.15 -4.54
C LYS A 40 3.59 7.17 -3.50
N GLN A 41 3.34 8.36 -2.96
CA GLN A 41 2.27 8.55 -2.01
C GLN A 41 0.97 8.71 -2.77
N LEU A 42 -0.10 8.10 -2.27
CA LEU A 42 -1.41 8.23 -2.87
C LEU A 42 -1.96 9.63 -2.58
N THR A 43 -3.00 10.02 -3.31
CA THR A 43 -3.58 11.35 -3.17
C THR A 43 -4.20 11.54 -1.79
N LYS A 44 -4.41 12.80 -1.44
CA LYS A 44 -4.88 13.20 -0.12
C LYS A 44 -6.16 12.51 0.32
N ARG A 45 -7.04 12.16 -0.61
CA ARG A 45 -8.32 11.51 -0.25
C ARG A 45 -8.12 10.20 0.50
N PHE A 46 -6.98 9.51 0.29
CA PHE A 46 -6.65 8.29 1.03
C PHE A 46 -6.30 8.60 2.48
N MET A 47 -5.50 9.64 2.73
CA MET A 47 -5.16 10.02 4.10
C MET A 47 -6.38 10.52 4.85
N VAL A 48 -7.24 11.26 4.18
CA VAL A 48 -8.50 11.70 4.79
C VAL A 48 -9.36 10.50 5.16
N ALA A 49 -9.40 9.50 4.26
CA ALA A 49 -10.17 8.29 4.52
C ALA A 49 -9.62 7.53 5.74
N ILE A 50 -8.29 7.41 5.83
CA ILE A 50 -7.64 6.75 6.96
C ILE A 50 -7.99 7.47 8.26
N ASP A 51 -7.86 8.80 8.29
CA ASP A 51 -8.17 9.59 9.47
C ASP A 51 -9.62 9.39 9.92
N ARG A 52 -10.55 9.44 8.97
CA ARG A 52 -11.96 9.28 9.26
C ARG A 52 -12.29 7.86 9.75
N ALA A 53 -11.69 6.86 9.12
CA ALA A 53 -11.90 5.48 9.54
C ALA A 53 -11.35 5.25 10.95
N ALA A 54 -10.17 5.81 11.25
CA ALA A 54 -9.55 5.69 12.57
C ALA A 54 -10.41 6.36 13.63
N MET A 55 -10.97 7.54 13.33
CA MET A 55 -11.88 8.23 14.25
C MET A 55 -13.12 7.39 14.52
N ARG A 56 -13.70 6.84 13.46
CA ARG A 56 -14.90 6.01 13.59
C ARG A 56 -14.63 4.74 14.38
N ALA A 57 -13.40 4.21 14.28
CA ALA A 57 -13.00 3.01 15.02
C ALA A 57 -12.59 3.32 16.46
N GLY A 58 -12.53 4.60 16.82
CA GLY A 58 -12.08 5.00 18.16
C GLY A 58 -10.59 4.78 18.38
N ARG A 59 -9.80 4.74 17.31
CA ARG A 59 -8.37 4.45 17.40
C ARG A 59 -7.47 5.64 17.26
N GLN A 60 -8.02 6.80 16.89
CA GLN A 60 -7.23 7.99 16.71
C GLN A 60 -6.48 8.36 17.99
N GLY A 61 -5.16 8.58 17.86
CA GLY A 61 -4.33 8.95 18.97
C GLY A 61 -3.98 7.83 19.93
N SER A 62 -4.32 6.59 19.61
CA SER A 62 -4.05 5.45 20.46
C SER A 62 -2.93 4.59 19.88
N GLU A 63 -2.40 3.67 20.71
CA GLU A 63 -1.40 2.72 20.23
C GLU A 63 -2.00 1.77 19.19
N GLU A 64 -3.26 1.43 19.32
CA GLU A 64 -3.95 0.57 18.37
C GLU A 64 -3.97 1.18 16.96
N TYR A 65 -4.00 2.51 16.85
CA TYR A 65 -3.89 3.16 15.56
C TYR A 65 -2.60 2.75 14.86
N LEU A 66 -1.49 2.73 15.59
CA LEU A 66 -0.19 2.37 15.02
C LEU A 66 -0.12 0.89 14.67
N GLU A 67 -0.79 0.04 15.44
CA GLU A 67 -0.80 -1.39 15.20
C GLU A 67 -1.58 -1.78 13.95
N ASP A 68 -2.48 -0.94 13.51
CA ASP A 68 -3.31 -1.21 12.34
C ASP A 68 -2.61 -0.90 11.01
N TRP A 69 -1.42 -0.31 11.07
CA TRP A 69 -0.60 -0.13 9.88
C TRP A 69 0.02 -1.47 9.51
N ARG A 70 -0.10 -1.83 8.24
CA ARG A 70 0.46 -3.09 7.75
C ARG A 70 1.10 -2.90 6.39
N ARG A 71 1.95 -3.83 6.01
CA ARG A 71 2.65 -3.82 4.75
C ARG A 71 2.30 -5.07 3.97
N GLN A 72 2.00 -4.89 2.69
CA GLN A 72 1.83 -5.99 1.77
C GLN A 72 3.00 -5.97 0.81
N ILE A 73 3.81 -7.02 0.86
CA ILE A 73 5.07 -7.09 0.12
C ILE A 73 4.96 -8.11 -0.99
N GLU A 74 5.35 -7.70 -2.20
CA GLU A 74 5.39 -8.57 -3.36
C GLU A 74 6.72 -8.42 -4.06
N THR A 75 7.18 -9.48 -4.74
CA THR A 75 8.34 -9.38 -5.61
C THR A 75 7.89 -8.89 -6.98
N CYS A 76 8.74 -8.13 -7.64
CA CYS A 76 8.44 -7.57 -8.96
C CYS A 76 9.73 -7.34 -9.72
N GLN A 77 9.61 -7.01 -11.00
CA GLN A 77 10.74 -6.62 -11.84
C GLN A 77 10.35 -5.43 -12.71
N GLY A 78 11.29 -4.53 -12.92
CA GLY A 78 11.08 -3.37 -13.76
C GLY A 78 11.76 -2.16 -13.17
N ASP A 79 11.48 -1.00 -13.74
CA ASP A 79 12.00 0.24 -13.20
C ASP A 79 11.25 0.60 -11.91
N PRO A 80 11.95 0.81 -10.79
CA PRO A 80 11.29 1.06 -9.51
C PRO A 80 10.30 2.21 -9.54
N GLN A 81 10.66 3.33 -10.16
CA GLN A 81 9.76 4.49 -10.20
C GLN A 81 8.53 4.20 -11.05
N THR A 82 8.71 3.52 -12.18
CA THR A 82 7.60 3.15 -13.05
C THR A 82 6.64 2.22 -12.30
N ILE A 83 7.17 1.24 -11.59
CA ILE A 83 6.35 0.30 -10.83
C ILE A 83 5.57 1.04 -9.74
N ALA A 84 6.24 1.94 -9.02
CA ALA A 84 5.59 2.72 -7.96
C ALA A 84 4.47 3.58 -8.54
N ASP A 85 4.72 4.27 -9.64
CA ASP A 85 3.72 5.14 -10.26
C ASP A 85 2.55 4.35 -10.80
N THR A 86 2.80 3.25 -11.50
CA THR A 86 1.76 2.40 -12.06
C THR A 86 0.89 1.79 -10.97
N THR A 87 1.53 1.29 -9.92
CA THR A 87 0.81 0.69 -8.80
C THR A 87 -0.07 1.73 -8.11
N ALA A 88 0.46 2.93 -7.91
CA ALA A 88 -0.32 4.01 -7.31
C ALA A 88 -1.54 4.36 -8.17
N GLU A 89 -1.37 4.42 -9.49
CA GLU A 89 -2.48 4.69 -10.39
C GLU A 89 -3.54 3.60 -10.33
N GLU A 90 -3.13 2.35 -10.26
CA GLU A 90 -4.05 1.23 -10.12
C GLU A 90 -4.85 1.33 -8.83
N LEU A 91 -4.19 1.70 -7.74
CA LEU A 91 -4.85 1.87 -6.46
C LEU A 91 -5.82 3.05 -6.48
N GLU A 92 -5.41 4.17 -7.10
CA GLU A 92 -6.29 5.33 -7.23
C GLU A 92 -7.57 4.97 -7.99
N THR A 93 -7.43 4.15 -9.02
CA THR A 93 -8.57 3.74 -9.83
C THR A 93 -9.45 2.73 -9.10
N SER A 94 -8.81 1.74 -8.45
CA SER A 94 -9.54 0.68 -7.75
C SER A 94 -10.28 1.19 -6.53
N PHE A 95 -9.71 2.18 -5.85
CA PHE A 95 -10.32 2.77 -4.66
C PHE A 95 -11.02 4.07 -5.03
N SER A 96 -12.18 3.94 -5.65
CA SER A 96 -13.01 5.10 -5.98
C SER A 96 -13.49 5.78 -4.70
N ASP A 97 -14.05 6.98 -4.84
CA ASP A 97 -14.59 7.69 -3.69
C ASP A 97 -15.69 6.88 -3.01
N GLU A 98 -16.47 6.13 -3.79
CA GLU A 98 -17.52 5.26 -3.24
C GLU A 98 -16.92 4.13 -2.40
N VAL A 99 -15.84 3.52 -2.90
CA VAL A 99 -15.16 2.45 -2.17
C VAL A 99 -14.58 3.00 -0.87
N LEU A 100 -13.93 4.17 -0.92
CA LEU A 100 -13.38 4.79 0.28
C LEU A 100 -14.47 5.12 1.29
N LYS A 101 -15.62 5.62 0.84
CA LYS A 101 -16.75 5.88 1.75
C LYS A 101 -17.20 4.61 2.45
N THR A 102 -17.28 3.51 1.72
CA THR A 102 -17.66 2.23 2.30
C THR A 102 -16.64 1.76 3.34
N LEU A 103 -15.35 1.91 3.02
CA LEU A 103 -14.30 1.55 3.95
C LEU A 103 -14.35 2.40 5.21
N ILE A 104 -14.61 3.70 5.07
CA ILE A 104 -14.75 4.60 6.23
C ILE A 104 -15.88 4.12 7.12
N LYS A 105 -17.04 3.79 6.54
CA LYS A 105 -18.20 3.28 7.29
C LYS A 105 -17.85 2.01 8.05
N ASN A 106 -17.01 1.17 7.47
CA ASN A 106 -16.61 -0.10 8.05
C ASN A 106 -15.33 0.01 8.88
N LYS A 107 -14.98 1.24 9.30
CA LYS A 107 -13.84 1.50 10.16
C LYS A 107 -12.50 1.11 9.53
N GLY A 108 -12.43 1.21 8.20
CA GLY A 108 -11.22 0.88 7.45
C GLY A 108 -11.10 -0.58 7.08
N LEU A 109 -12.06 -1.41 7.42
CA LEU A 109 -12.02 -2.83 7.13
C LEU A 109 -12.84 -3.16 5.90
N ASN A 110 -12.28 -3.95 5.02
CA ASN A 110 -12.99 -4.44 3.85
C ASN A 110 -13.79 -5.68 4.25
N THR A 111 -14.88 -5.45 4.96
CA THR A 111 -15.74 -6.56 5.37
C THR A 111 -16.70 -6.83 4.22
N ILE A 112 -16.52 -7.98 3.60
CA ILE A 112 -17.46 -8.42 2.60
C ILE A 112 -18.54 -9.21 3.33
N GLU A 113 -19.69 -8.60 3.41
CA GLU A 113 -20.84 -9.28 4.00
C GLU A 113 -21.44 -10.18 2.96
N THR A 114 -21.48 -11.43 3.25
CA THR A 114 -22.12 -12.41 2.39
C THR A 114 -23.47 -12.79 2.97
#